data_9775d2059b6865f4cdd50b7d78c0feca
#
_entry.id   9775d2059b6865f4cdd50b7d78c0feca
#
_cell.length_a   1.000
_cell.length_b   1.000
_cell.length_c   1.000
_cell.angle_alpha   90.00
_cell.angle_beta   90.00
_cell.angle_gamma   90.00
#
_symmetry.space_group_name_H-M   'P 1'
#
loop_
_entity.id
_entity.type
_entity.pdbx_description
1 polymer ?
#
loop_
_entity_poly.entity_id
_entity_poly.type
_entity_poly.pdbx_seq_one_letter_code
_entity_poly.pdbx_strand_id
1 'polypeptide(L)'
;MKIAIIGANGKTGVNLVNEALKQGHDVTAIVRNKEYKNDDVKVAYKDIFELTKADLVGFDAVVSAFGAFTDATFPLYKKVAVHLANLLSGSSTRLIIVGGAGTLLVDDKGTMAMDTPGFPPEYMGVARAAAESFFELKTKSDVLWTYVSPAGDYDADGARTGKYVLGNDHVILNSQNESYISYADLAIAIIDELKNRNFVQKRLTAVGERA
;
A
#
# COMPACT_ATOMS: atom_id res chain seq x y z
N MET A 1 10.87 -14.98 0.99
CA MET A 1 11.04 -13.85 1.96
C MET A 1 10.07 -14.06 3.09
N LYS A 2 10.38 -13.50 4.26
CA LYS A 2 9.44 -13.41 5.40
C LYS A 2 8.74 -12.05 5.32
N ILE A 3 7.42 -12.04 5.17
CA ILE A 3 6.64 -10.83 4.93
C ILE A 3 5.58 -10.68 6.04
N ALA A 4 5.58 -9.55 6.73
CA ALA A 4 4.49 -9.16 7.62
C ALA A 4 3.47 -8.29 6.84
N ILE A 5 2.19 -8.67 6.88
CA ILE A 5 1.11 -7.93 6.23
C ILE A 5 0.17 -7.39 7.31
N ILE A 6 0.17 -6.07 7.48
CA ILE A 6 -0.68 -5.36 8.44
C ILE A 6 -2.00 -5.01 7.76
N GLY A 7 -3.11 -5.26 8.46
CA GLY A 7 -4.45 -5.11 7.88
C GLY A 7 -4.83 -6.26 6.94
N ALA A 8 -4.28 -7.46 7.19
CA ALA A 8 -4.43 -8.65 6.36
C ALA A 8 -5.89 -9.10 6.15
N ASN A 9 -6.83 -8.67 7.01
CA ASN A 9 -8.26 -8.97 6.90
C ASN A 9 -9.04 -7.96 6.03
N GLY A 10 -8.41 -6.85 5.62
CA GLY A 10 -9.00 -5.90 4.67
C GLY A 10 -8.95 -6.42 3.23
N LYS A 11 -9.76 -5.82 2.32
CA LYS A 11 -9.81 -6.24 0.90
C LYS A 11 -8.42 -6.26 0.23
N THR A 12 -7.62 -5.21 0.40
CA THR A 12 -6.23 -5.17 -0.09
C THR A 12 -5.36 -6.20 0.62
N GLY A 13 -5.49 -6.32 1.95
CA GLY A 13 -4.68 -7.23 2.76
C GLY A 13 -4.88 -8.69 2.39
N VAL A 14 -6.11 -9.11 2.15
CA VAL A 14 -6.44 -10.48 1.69
C VAL A 14 -5.76 -10.79 0.35
N ASN A 15 -5.80 -9.86 -0.62
CA ASN A 15 -5.14 -10.06 -1.90
C ASN A 15 -3.61 -10.14 -1.76
N LEU A 16 -3.02 -9.32 -0.88
CA LEU A 16 -1.59 -9.36 -0.59
C LEU A 16 -1.16 -10.68 0.06
N VAL A 17 -1.95 -11.19 1.03
CA VAL A 17 -1.69 -12.49 1.65
C VAL A 17 -1.74 -13.60 0.61
N ASN A 18 -2.80 -13.65 -0.19
CA ASN A 18 -2.99 -14.67 -1.20
C ASN A 18 -1.86 -14.65 -2.24
N GLU A 19 -1.49 -13.46 -2.73
CA GLU A 19 -0.42 -13.36 -3.72
C GLU A 19 0.96 -13.69 -3.15
N ALA A 20 1.25 -13.28 -1.91
CA ALA A 20 2.51 -13.61 -1.25
C ALA A 20 2.67 -15.12 -1.03
N LEU A 21 1.59 -15.80 -0.60
CA LEU A 21 1.57 -17.27 -0.47
C LEU A 21 1.75 -17.94 -1.83
N LYS A 22 1.03 -17.49 -2.85
CA LYS A 22 1.13 -18.02 -4.22
C LYS A 22 2.55 -17.93 -4.78
N GLN A 23 3.29 -16.87 -4.39
CA GLN A 23 4.69 -16.70 -4.77
C GLN A 23 5.68 -17.40 -3.81
N GLY A 24 5.22 -18.22 -2.86
CA GLY A 24 6.05 -19.05 -1.98
C GLY A 24 6.73 -18.26 -0.84
N HIS A 25 6.13 -17.17 -0.36
CA HIS A 25 6.66 -16.41 0.77
C HIS A 25 6.15 -16.92 2.12
N ASP A 26 6.95 -16.77 3.19
CA ASP A 26 6.54 -17.00 4.58
C ASP A 26 5.79 -15.75 5.06
N VAL A 27 4.48 -15.88 5.24
CA VAL A 27 3.58 -14.74 5.54
C VAL A 27 3.17 -14.75 6.99
N THR A 28 3.24 -13.59 7.63
CA THR A 28 2.61 -13.34 8.93
C THR A 28 1.54 -12.26 8.76
N ALA A 29 0.29 -12.61 9.01
CA ALA A 29 -0.83 -11.68 9.03
C ALA A 29 -0.87 -10.94 10.38
N ILE A 30 -0.86 -9.60 10.35
CA ILE A 30 -1.02 -8.76 11.54
C ILE A 30 -2.40 -8.13 11.50
N VAL A 31 -3.25 -8.51 12.46
CA VAL A 31 -4.67 -8.11 12.51
C VAL A 31 -5.12 -7.80 13.92
N ARG A 32 -6.10 -6.93 14.08
CA ARG A 32 -6.73 -6.62 15.38
C ARG A 32 -7.81 -7.63 15.76
N ASN A 33 -8.54 -8.12 14.76
CA ASN A 33 -9.68 -9.00 14.97
C ASN A 33 -9.21 -10.44 15.20
N LYS A 34 -9.54 -10.99 16.38
CA LYS A 34 -9.21 -12.37 16.77
C LYS A 34 -10.03 -13.42 16.02
N GLU A 35 -11.04 -13.03 15.25
CA GLU A 35 -11.81 -13.94 14.39
C GLU A 35 -11.11 -14.24 13.05
N TYR A 36 -10.07 -13.47 12.70
CA TYR A 36 -9.29 -13.76 11.50
C TYR A 36 -8.64 -15.14 11.62
N LYS A 37 -8.95 -16.00 10.66
CA LYS A 37 -8.40 -17.33 10.56
C LYS A 37 -7.90 -17.58 9.15
N ASN A 38 -6.68 -18.00 9.05
CA ASN A 38 -6.09 -18.51 7.83
C ASN A 38 -4.98 -19.48 8.23
N ASP A 39 -5.19 -20.76 7.97
CA ASP A 39 -4.30 -21.84 8.41
C ASP A 39 -2.97 -21.88 7.63
N ASP A 40 -2.90 -21.15 6.51
CA ASP A 40 -1.70 -21.08 5.65
C ASP A 40 -0.69 -20.01 6.11
N VAL A 41 -1.04 -19.18 7.12
CA VAL A 41 -0.19 -18.10 7.60
C VAL A 41 -0.08 -18.05 9.11
N LYS A 42 1.03 -17.53 9.61
CA LYS A 42 1.13 -17.14 11.02
C LYS A 42 0.25 -15.92 11.27
N VAL A 43 -0.44 -15.87 12.39
CA VAL A 43 -1.31 -14.74 12.75
C VAL A 43 -0.81 -14.08 14.03
N ALA A 44 -0.58 -12.77 13.97
CA ALA A 44 -0.30 -11.92 15.12
C ALA A 44 -1.51 -11.00 15.39
N TYR A 45 -2.15 -11.19 16.54
CA TYR A 45 -3.29 -10.37 16.97
C TYR A 45 -2.79 -9.14 17.73
N LYS A 46 -2.60 -8.04 17.01
CA LYS A 46 -2.04 -6.82 17.58
C LYS A 46 -2.57 -5.59 16.85
N ASP A 47 -2.84 -4.51 17.59
CA ASP A 47 -3.07 -3.21 16.98
C ASP A 47 -1.78 -2.67 16.39
N ILE A 48 -1.88 -1.93 15.29
CA ILE A 48 -0.71 -1.38 14.60
C ILE A 48 0.13 -0.47 15.51
N PHE A 49 -0.50 0.27 16.43
CA PHE A 49 0.18 1.15 17.37
C PHE A 49 0.78 0.43 18.59
N GLU A 50 0.43 -0.84 18.79
CA GLU A 50 1.05 -1.71 19.80
C GLU A 50 2.29 -2.45 19.27
N LEU A 51 2.55 -2.37 17.95
CA LEU A 51 3.74 -2.96 17.36
C LEU A 51 5.00 -2.28 17.88
N THR A 52 6.00 -3.08 18.13
CA THR A 52 7.34 -2.67 18.59
C THR A 52 8.40 -3.12 17.57
N LYS A 53 9.62 -2.61 17.70
CA LYS A 53 10.76 -3.09 16.90
C LYS A 53 10.94 -4.61 17.00
N ALA A 54 10.75 -5.18 18.19
CA ALA A 54 10.90 -6.62 18.44
C ALA A 54 9.88 -7.45 17.64
N ASP A 55 8.67 -6.92 17.43
CA ASP A 55 7.63 -7.60 16.65
C ASP A 55 7.98 -7.66 15.16
N LEU A 56 8.84 -6.78 14.66
CA LEU A 56 9.19 -6.66 13.25
C LEU A 56 10.60 -7.18 12.92
N VAL A 57 11.36 -7.61 13.93
CA VAL A 57 12.69 -8.21 13.71
C VAL A 57 12.57 -9.52 12.93
N GLY A 58 13.43 -9.68 11.93
CA GLY A 58 13.55 -10.90 11.13
C GLY A 58 12.58 -10.99 9.96
N PHE A 59 11.76 -9.95 9.72
CA PHE A 59 11.03 -9.81 8.47
C PHE A 59 11.91 -9.14 7.40
N ASP A 60 11.81 -9.64 6.17
CA ASP A 60 12.40 -9.02 4.99
C ASP A 60 11.61 -7.79 4.56
N ALA A 61 10.28 -7.84 4.79
CA ALA A 61 9.37 -6.76 4.45
C ALA A 61 8.17 -6.66 5.41
N VAL A 62 7.70 -5.44 5.60
CA VAL A 62 6.44 -5.08 6.24
C VAL A 62 5.58 -4.35 5.22
N VAL A 63 4.40 -4.87 4.93
CA VAL A 63 3.43 -4.27 4.00
C VAL A 63 2.22 -3.81 4.81
N SER A 64 1.96 -2.51 4.81
CA SER A 64 0.79 -1.92 5.46
C SER A 64 -0.33 -1.70 4.45
N ALA A 65 -1.41 -2.48 4.59
CA ALA A 65 -2.69 -2.29 3.93
C ALA A 65 -3.69 -1.57 4.86
N PHE A 66 -3.19 -0.64 5.69
CA PHE A 66 -4.04 0.16 6.57
C PHE A 66 -4.97 1.04 5.75
N GLY A 67 -6.24 1.07 6.12
CA GLY A 67 -7.26 1.97 5.57
C GLY A 67 -8.16 2.55 6.65
N ALA A 68 -8.57 3.79 6.46
CA ALA A 68 -9.50 4.52 7.32
C ALA A 68 -10.47 5.33 6.44
N PHE A 69 -11.74 5.38 6.83
CA PHE A 69 -12.80 5.85 5.93
C PHE A 69 -13.75 6.88 6.59
N THR A 70 -13.37 7.43 7.74
CA THR A 70 -14.16 8.45 8.44
C THR A 70 -13.27 9.60 8.86
N ASP A 71 -13.84 10.80 9.00
CA ASP A 71 -13.12 12.00 9.41
C ASP A 71 -12.37 11.80 10.73
N ALA A 72 -12.96 11.09 11.69
CA ALA A 72 -12.33 10.77 12.97
C ALA A 72 -11.09 9.88 12.83
N THR A 73 -11.00 9.07 11.78
CA THR A 73 -9.94 8.10 11.57
C THR A 73 -8.92 8.54 10.51
N PHE A 74 -9.21 9.55 9.68
CA PHE A 74 -8.27 10.06 8.68
C PHE A 74 -6.89 10.44 9.24
N PRO A 75 -6.75 11.09 10.43
CA PRO A 75 -5.44 11.39 10.99
C PRO A 75 -4.55 10.17 11.28
N LEU A 76 -5.12 8.98 11.29
CA LEU A 76 -4.38 7.74 11.50
C LEU A 76 -3.47 7.39 10.32
N TYR A 77 -3.77 7.81 9.09
CA TYR A 77 -2.88 7.57 7.94
C TYR A 77 -1.45 8.06 8.19
N LYS A 78 -1.32 9.35 8.57
CA LYS A 78 -0.02 9.92 8.92
C LYS A 78 0.60 9.25 10.14
N LYS A 79 -0.18 9.01 11.20
CA LYS A 79 0.31 8.39 12.44
C LYS A 79 0.87 6.98 12.17
N VAL A 80 0.20 6.19 11.33
CA VAL A 80 0.64 4.85 10.94
C VAL A 80 1.94 4.92 10.16
N ALA A 81 2.04 5.81 9.17
CA ALA A 81 3.26 5.96 8.36
C ALA A 81 4.47 6.33 9.24
N VAL A 82 4.30 7.31 10.14
CA VAL A 82 5.34 7.73 11.09
C VAL A 82 5.72 6.59 12.03
N HIS A 83 4.73 5.92 12.61
CA HIS A 83 4.97 4.84 13.57
C HIS A 83 5.79 3.71 12.93
N LEU A 84 5.35 3.19 11.79
CA LEU A 84 6.05 2.11 11.09
C LEU A 84 7.45 2.53 10.61
N ALA A 85 7.58 3.76 10.09
CA ALA A 85 8.87 4.29 9.69
C ALA A 85 9.84 4.36 10.88
N ASN A 86 9.39 4.83 12.05
CA ASN A 86 10.21 4.91 13.26
C ASN A 86 10.62 3.51 13.76
N LEU A 87 9.73 2.51 13.68
CA LEU A 87 10.06 1.14 14.05
C LEU A 87 11.13 0.52 13.14
N LEU A 88 11.14 0.90 11.85
CA LEU A 88 12.03 0.34 10.84
C LEU A 88 13.22 1.25 10.50
N SER A 89 13.38 2.37 11.20
CA SER A 89 14.51 3.30 11.06
C SER A 89 15.86 2.56 11.22
N GLY A 90 16.74 2.71 10.24
CA GLY A 90 18.05 2.09 10.20
C GLY A 90 18.06 0.57 9.99
N SER A 91 16.89 -0.05 9.73
CA SER A 91 16.81 -1.49 9.45
C SER A 91 16.94 -1.80 7.94
N SER A 92 17.26 -3.05 7.62
CA SER A 92 17.25 -3.56 6.24
C SER A 92 15.87 -4.00 5.77
N THR A 93 14.87 -3.99 6.66
CA THR A 93 13.49 -4.40 6.36
C THR A 93 12.82 -3.38 5.43
N ARG A 94 12.22 -3.86 4.35
CA ARG A 94 11.42 -3.02 3.45
C ARG A 94 10.11 -2.61 4.11
N LEU A 95 9.73 -1.34 3.95
CA LEU A 95 8.42 -0.84 4.34
C LEU A 95 7.62 -0.49 3.09
N ILE A 96 6.49 -1.17 2.87
CA ILE A 96 5.53 -0.76 1.84
C ILE A 96 4.28 -0.23 2.52
N ILE A 97 3.85 0.96 2.13
CA ILE A 97 2.59 1.56 2.57
C ILE A 97 1.66 1.69 1.38
N VAL A 98 0.52 1.00 1.42
CA VAL A 98 -0.54 1.20 0.45
C VAL A 98 -1.33 2.44 0.84
N GLY A 99 -1.30 3.43 -0.02
CA GLY A 99 -1.93 4.72 0.19
C GLY A 99 -3.02 5.00 -0.83
N GLY A 100 -3.05 6.21 -1.39
CA GLY A 100 -4.09 6.67 -2.32
C GLY A 100 -3.52 7.35 -3.56
N ALA A 101 -4.38 7.47 -4.59
CA ALA A 101 -4.06 8.06 -5.90
C ALA A 101 -4.07 9.61 -5.90
N GLY A 102 -4.67 10.25 -4.89
CA GLY A 102 -4.95 11.68 -4.90
C GLY A 102 -3.76 12.60 -5.14
N THR A 103 -2.54 12.15 -4.79
CA THR A 103 -1.29 12.92 -4.98
C THR A 103 -0.51 12.55 -6.24
N LEU A 104 -1.04 11.67 -7.09
CA LEU A 104 -0.45 11.43 -8.41
C LEU A 104 -0.56 12.71 -9.25
N LEU A 105 0.49 13.03 -10.00
CA LEU A 105 0.55 14.22 -10.85
C LEU A 105 -0.18 13.97 -12.15
N VAL A 106 -0.98 14.93 -12.58
CA VAL A 106 -1.71 14.86 -13.84
C VAL A 106 -1.00 15.64 -14.97
N ASP A 107 0.02 16.44 -14.60
CA ASP A 107 0.82 17.22 -15.53
C ASP A 107 2.24 17.47 -14.99
N ASP A 108 3.10 18.04 -15.83
CA ASP A 108 4.47 18.42 -15.47
C ASP A 108 4.57 19.71 -14.64
N LYS A 109 3.45 20.38 -14.36
CA LYS A 109 3.39 21.60 -13.53
C LYS A 109 3.24 21.28 -12.05
N GLY A 110 3.05 20.00 -11.71
CA GLY A 110 2.90 19.54 -10.33
C GLY A 110 1.45 19.52 -9.84
N THR A 111 0.47 19.58 -10.74
CA THR A 111 -0.95 19.49 -10.39
C THR A 111 -1.26 18.08 -9.90
N MET A 112 -1.77 17.95 -8.67
CA MET A 112 -2.18 16.65 -8.13
C MET A 112 -3.58 16.28 -8.61
N ALA A 113 -3.84 14.99 -8.75
CA ALA A 113 -5.15 14.49 -9.16
C ALA A 113 -6.29 15.02 -8.26
N MET A 114 -6.06 15.12 -6.95
CA MET A 114 -7.06 15.64 -6.01
C MET A 114 -7.33 17.14 -6.15
N ASP A 115 -6.46 17.89 -6.83
CA ASP A 115 -6.63 19.33 -7.05
C ASP A 115 -7.31 19.64 -8.40
N THR A 116 -7.68 18.60 -9.15
CA THR A 116 -8.39 18.77 -10.43
C THR A 116 -9.89 18.98 -10.21
N PRO A 117 -10.57 19.75 -11.06
CA PRO A 117 -12.02 19.98 -10.94
C PRO A 117 -12.89 18.71 -11.02
N GLY A 118 -12.36 17.64 -11.62
CA GLY A 118 -13.06 16.34 -11.76
C GLY A 118 -12.85 15.37 -10.60
N PHE A 119 -12.09 15.74 -9.56
CA PHE A 119 -11.87 14.85 -8.43
C PHE A 119 -13.14 14.73 -7.58
N PRO A 120 -13.61 13.49 -7.27
CA PRO A 120 -14.86 13.30 -6.55
C PRO A 120 -14.77 13.84 -5.12
N PRO A 121 -15.70 14.74 -4.70
CA PRO A 121 -15.65 15.37 -3.38
C PRO A 121 -15.68 14.39 -2.20
N GLU A 122 -16.37 13.26 -2.36
CA GLU A 122 -16.49 12.21 -1.35
C GLU A 122 -15.15 11.55 -1.00
N TYR A 123 -14.18 11.58 -1.90
CA TYR A 123 -12.84 11.04 -1.64
C TYR A 123 -11.84 12.09 -1.16
N MET A 124 -12.22 13.37 -1.11
CA MET A 124 -11.29 14.45 -0.75
C MET A 124 -10.69 14.27 0.66
N GLY A 125 -11.49 13.84 1.63
CA GLY A 125 -11.03 13.62 3.00
C GLY A 125 -9.94 12.56 3.07
N VAL A 126 -10.20 11.39 2.48
CA VAL A 126 -9.23 10.29 2.46
C VAL A 126 -8.00 10.62 1.59
N ALA A 127 -8.18 11.35 0.48
CA ALA A 127 -7.08 11.75 -0.39
C ALA A 127 -6.09 12.67 0.33
N ARG A 128 -6.59 13.67 1.07
CA ARG A 128 -5.75 14.56 1.90
C ARG A 128 -5.02 13.81 3.00
N ALA A 129 -5.70 12.91 3.69
CA ALA A 129 -5.10 12.10 4.74
C ALA A 129 -3.99 11.17 4.20
N ALA A 130 -4.23 10.54 3.06
CA ALA A 130 -3.23 9.74 2.36
C ALA A 130 -2.05 10.60 1.88
N ALA A 131 -2.31 11.83 1.40
CA ALA A 131 -1.29 12.80 1.02
C ALA A 131 -0.34 13.13 2.18
N GLU A 132 -0.90 13.43 3.37
CA GLU A 132 -0.10 13.72 4.56
C GLU A 132 0.82 12.54 4.92
N SER A 133 0.33 11.30 4.81
CA SER A 133 1.15 10.11 5.06
C SER A 133 2.29 9.95 4.06
N PHE A 134 2.04 10.24 2.79
CA PHE A 134 3.05 10.20 1.74
C PHE A 134 4.13 11.26 1.94
N PHE A 135 3.74 12.52 2.16
CA PHE A 135 4.69 13.61 2.37
C PHE A 135 5.54 13.41 3.63
N GLU A 136 4.95 12.88 4.68
CA GLU A 136 5.71 12.54 5.89
C GLU A 136 6.71 11.42 5.61
N LEU A 137 6.31 10.38 4.89
CA LEU A 137 7.19 9.25 4.57
C LEU A 137 8.38 9.70 3.71
N LYS A 138 8.20 10.64 2.80
CA LYS A 138 9.28 11.23 1.99
C LYS A 138 10.39 11.88 2.81
N THR A 139 10.12 12.29 4.04
CA THR A 139 11.15 12.87 4.93
C THR A 139 12.06 11.83 5.56
N LYS A 140 11.74 10.53 5.45
CA LYS A 140 12.45 9.42 6.11
C LYS A 140 13.56 8.87 5.21
N SER A 141 14.78 9.37 5.38
CA SER A 141 15.93 8.94 4.57
C SER A 141 16.59 7.64 5.05
N ASP A 142 16.30 7.21 6.26
CA ASP A 142 16.87 6.04 6.94
C ASP A 142 15.96 4.81 6.95
N VAL A 143 14.87 4.86 6.16
CA VAL A 143 13.89 3.78 6.00
C VAL A 143 13.83 3.35 4.54
N LEU A 144 13.83 2.05 4.28
CA LEU A 144 13.70 1.49 2.93
C LEU A 144 12.21 1.43 2.52
N TRP A 145 11.57 2.58 2.42
CA TRP A 145 10.14 2.67 2.13
C TRP A 145 9.82 2.63 0.65
N THR A 146 8.60 2.18 0.32
CA THR A 146 7.89 2.39 -0.94
C THR A 146 6.47 2.81 -0.61
N TYR A 147 6.00 3.90 -1.19
CA TYR A 147 4.61 4.33 -1.10
C TYR A 147 3.86 3.90 -2.34
N VAL A 148 2.79 3.14 -2.18
CA VAL A 148 1.99 2.65 -3.30
C VAL A 148 0.76 3.53 -3.47
N SER A 149 0.68 4.22 -4.61
CA SER A 149 -0.52 4.93 -5.04
C SER A 149 -1.24 4.05 -6.05
N PRO A 150 -2.41 3.46 -5.73
CA PRO A 150 -3.20 2.72 -6.71
C PRO A 150 -3.60 3.59 -7.90
N ALA A 151 -4.13 2.98 -8.96
CA ALA A 151 -4.84 3.72 -10.00
C ALA A 151 -6.06 4.48 -9.44
N GLY A 152 -6.57 5.44 -10.20
CA GLY A 152 -7.75 6.23 -9.81
C GLY A 152 -8.98 5.36 -9.58
N ASP A 153 -9.18 4.37 -10.43
CA ASP A 153 -10.16 3.30 -10.23
C ASP A 153 -9.46 2.06 -9.68
N TYR A 154 -9.55 1.89 -8.36
CA TYR A 154 -8.99 0.77 -7.61
C TYR A 154 -10.10 -0.21 -7.30
N ASP A 155 -10.26 -1.23 -8.15
CA ASP A 155 -11.40 -2.14 -8.19
C ASP A 155 -11.19 -3.36 -7.29
N ALA A 156 -12.04 -3.46 -6.26
CA ALA A 156 -11.99 -4.56 -5.30
C ALA A 156 -12.51 -5.88 -5.85
N ASP A 157 -13.38 -5.81 -6.84
CA ASP A 157 -14.07 -6.96 -7.47
C ASP A 157 -13.47 -7.30 -8.84
N GLY A 158 -12.45 -6.52 -9.27
CA GLY A 158 -11.75 -6.70 -10.53
C GLY A 158 -10.96 -8.00 -10.58
N ALA A 159 -10.93 -8.61 -11.77
CA ALA A 159 -10.25 -9.89 -11.98
C ALA A 159 -8.73 -9.79 -11.81
N ARG A 160 -8.12 -10.92 -11.41
CA ARG A 160 -6.67 -11.10 -11.44
C ARG A 160 -6.23 -11.49 -12.85
N THR A 161 -5.74 -10.52 -13.61
CA THR A 161 -5.25 -10.74 -14.97
C THR A 161 -3.79 -11.17 -15.00
N GLY A 162 -3.00 -10.79 -14.00
CA GLY A 162 -1.56 -10.97 -13.94
C GLY A 162 -0.79 -9.99 -14.82
N LYS A 163 -1.45 -8.98 -15.37
CA LYS A 163 -0.86 -7.98 -16.25
C LYS A 163 -1.01 -6.59 -15.64
N TYR A 164 0.11 -5.87 -15.54
CA TYR A 164 0.12 -4.51 -15.03
C TYR A 164 1.28 -3.71 -15.64
N VAL A 165 1.16 -2.41 -15.67
CA VAL A 165 2.20 -1.45 -16.04
C VAL A 165 2.52 -0.59 -14.83
N LEU A 166 3.82 -0.43 -14.54
CA LEU A 166 4.31 0.35 -13.41
C LEU A 166 4.60 1.80 -13.82
N GLY A 167 4.34 2.71 -12.91
CA GLY A 167 4.70 4.11 -12.99
C GLY A 167 5.21 4.66 -11.65
N ASN A 168 5.55 5.92 -11.64
CA ASN A 168 6.09 6.64 -10.48
C ASN A 168 5.09 7.67 -9.93
N ASP A 169 5.41 8.95 -10.12
CA ASP A 169 4.68 10.06 -9.53
C ASP A 169 3.48 10.55 -10.37
N HIS A 170 3.40 10.17 -11.63
CA HIS A 170 2.33 10.61 -12.54
C HIS A 170 1.20 9.59 -12.65
N VAL A 171 0.02 10.09 -12.91
CA VAL A 171 -1.09 9.26 -13.38
C VAL A 171 -0.66 8.58 -14.68
N ILE A 172 -0.83 7.26 -14.72
CA ILE A 172 -0.64 6.48 -15.94
C ILE A 172 -1.97 5.86 -16.35
N LEU A 173 -2.11 5.53 -17.61
CA LEU A 173 -3.31 4.97 -18.19
C LEU A 173 -3.01 3.63 -18.85
N ASN A 174 -3.99 2.71 -18.82
CA ASN A 174 -3.91 1.41 -19.49
C ASN A 174 -4.18 1.54 -21.01
N SER A 175 -4.28 0.43 -21.72
CA SER A 175 -4.52 0.39 -23.17
C SER A 175 -5.89 0.96 -23.58
N GLN A 176 -6.84 1.02 -22.64
CA GLN A 176 -8.18 1.57 -22.83
C GLN A 176 -8.28 3.04 -22.37
N ASN A 177 -7.13 3.67 -22.08
CA ASN A 177 -7.05 5.06 -21.62
C ASN A 177 -7.73 5.28 -20.24
N GLU A 178 -7.65 4.27 -19.37
CA GLU A 178 -8.21 4.30 -18.01
C GLU A 178 -7.10 4.24 -16.95
N SER A 179 -7.24 4.99 -15.87
CA SER A 179 -6.46 4.79 -14.64
C SER A 179 -7.16 3.73 -13.79
N TYR A 180 -6.95 2.46 -14.11
CA TYR A 180 -7.62 1.30 -13.51
C TYR A 180 -6.62 0.26 -13.03
N ILE A 181 -6.90 -0.37 -11.89
CA ILE A 181 -6.25 -1.61 -11.47
C ILE A 181 -7.15 -2.40 -10.51
N SER A 182 -7.18 -3.74 -10.66
CA SER A 182 -7.80 -4.61 -9.66
C SER A 182 -6.96 -4.70 -8.38
N TYR A 183 -7.60 -4.98 -7.26
CA TYR A 183 -6.87 -5.26 -6.00
C TYR A 183 -5.91 -6.43 -6.17
N ALA A 184 -6.30 -7.42 -6.93
CA ALA A 184 -5.50 -8.62 -7.17
C ALA A 184 -4.23 -8.31 -7.99
N ASP A 185 -4.34 -7.51 -9.06
CA ASP A 185 -3.17 -7.16 -9.88
C ASP A 185 -2.24 -6.17 -9.17
N LEU A 186 -2.79 -5.23 -8.36
CA LEU A 186 -1.95 -4.40 -7.51
C LEU A 186 -1.18 -5.22 -6.47
N ALA A 187 -1.80 -6.27 -5.92
CA ALA A 187 -1.10 -7.17 -5.00
C ALA A 187 0.10 -7.86 -5.68
N ILE A 188 -0.05 -8.29 -6.94
CA ILE A 188 1.08 -8.83 -7.72
C ILE A 188 2.19 -7.78 -7.84
N ALA A 189 1.85 -6.57 -8.28
CA ALA A 189 2.83 -5.48 -8.46
C ALA A 189 3.60 -5.18 -7.16
N ILE A 190 2.91 -5.19 -6.00
CA ILE A 190 3.52 -4.96 -4.70
C ILE A 190 4.46 -6.11 -4.30
N ILE A 191 4.04 -7.35 -4.45
CA ILE A 191 4.87 -8.51 -4.07
C ILE A 191 6.09 -8.65 -5.00
N ASP A 192 5.92 -8.36 -6.30
CA ASP A 192 7.03 -8.34 -7.25
C ASP A 192 8.04 -7.21 -6.93
N GLU A 193 7.57 -6.02 -6.49
CA GLU A 193 8.45 -4.93 -6.09
C GLU A 193 9.32 -5.28 -4.87
N LEU A 194 8.85 -6.13 -3.96
CA LEU A 194 9.68 -6.61 -2.86
C LEU A 194 10.95 -7.33 -3.33
N LYS A 195 10.86 -8.04 -4.46
CA LYS A 195 12.00 -8.73 -5.10
C LYS A 195 12.81 -7.78 -5.96
N ASN A 196 12.13 -6.97 -6.80
CA ASN A 196 12.76 -6.16 -7.84
C ASN A 196 13.46 -4.91 -7.26
N ARG A 197 12.95 -4.33 -6.16
CA ARG A 197 13.50 -3.19 -5.44
C ARG A 197 13.71 -1.93 -6.30
N ASN A 198 12.83 -1.70 -7.28
CA ASN A 198 12.92 -0.57 -8.22
C ASN A 198 12.45 0.76 -7.59
N PHE A 199 11.60 0.66 -6.55
CA PHE A 199 10.92 1.80 -5.93
C PHE A 199 11.32 2.01 -4.47
N VAL A 200 12.56 1.70 -4.10
CA VAL A 200 13.08 2.02 -2.75
C VAL A 200 13.20 3.53 -2.58
N GLN A 201 12.60 4.06 -1.50
CA GLN A 201 12.46 5.50 -1.21
C GLN A 201 11.78 6.27 -2.36
N LYS A 202 10.79 5.62 -2.99
CA LYS A 202 10.03 6.16 -4.12
C LYS A 202 8.56 5.79 -3.99
N ARG A 203 7.76 6.46 -4.81
CA ARG A 203 6.39 6.06 -5.08
C ARG A 203 6.37 4.99 -6.18
N LEU A 204 5.44 4.07 -6.04
CA LEU A 204 5.01 3.14 -7.06
C LEU A 204 3.54 3.41 -7.37
N THR A 205 3.18 3.54 -8.64
CA THR A 205 1.80 3.39 -9.12
C THR A 205 1.73 2.28 -10.14
N ALA A 206 0.53 1.75 -10.38
CA ALA A 206 0.33 0.71 -11.36
C ALA A 206 -1.06 0.83 -11.99
N VAL A 207 -1.17 0.45 -13.27
CA VAL A 207 -2.44 0.22 -13.97
C VAL A 207 -2.48 -1.17 -14.52
N GLY A 208 -3.68 -1.75 -14.60
CA GLY A 208 -3.98 -3.05 -15.19
C GLY A 208 -5.07 -2.93 -16.24
N GLU A 209 -5.41 -4.05 -16.86
CA GLU A 209 -6.48 -4.13 -17.84
C GLU A 209 -7.74 -4.72 -17.21
N ARG A 210 -8.91 -4.30 -17.69
CA ARG A 210 -10.16 -4.99 -17.36
C ARG A 210 -10.20 -6.32 -18.09
N ALA A 211 -10.70 -7.38 -17.41
CA ALA A 211 -10.89 -8.69 -18.00
C ALA A 211 -12.24 -8.80 -18.72
#